data_e4d25440cc6d23cdb3ce2020ff5c707e
#
_entry.id   e4d25440cc6d23cdb3ce2020ff5c707e
#
_cell.length_a   1.000
_cell.length_b   1.000
_cell.length_c   1.000
_cell.angle_alpha   90.00
_cell.angle_beta   90.00
_cell.angle_gamma   90.00
#
_symmetry.space_group_name_H-M   'P 1'
#
loop_
_entity.id
_entity.type
_entity.pdbx_description
1 polymer ?
#
loop_
_entity_poly.entity_id
_entity_poly.type
_entity_poly.pdbx_seq_one_letter_code
_entity_poly.pdbx_strand_id
1 'polypeptide(L)'
;LKDISSKDLRKIIVDAKNRKRLRTKLSTLEVDKGSPLKGKILIQMFEKPSSRTRISFYLAIKQLGGGTLTLRSNELHLGQGGESITDTAKVLSTYGDGFMLRTDSEKKMEDFKKYLSIPIINGLSPLSHPTQVLSDIFTVEEIKKKPISKLNICWIGDSNNVLNSLIAASVKFSFKLRIGCPKKFE
;
A
#
# COMPACT_ATOMS: atom_id res chain seq x y z
N LEU A 1 -7.34 4.15 2.55
CA LEU A 1 -7.38 4.63 3.94
C LEU A 1 -8.80 4.85 4.45
N LYS A 2 -9.75 5.24 3.58
CA LYS A 2 -11.12 5.53 3.99
C LYS A 2 -11.80 4.35 4.66
N ASP A 3 -11.56 3.13 4.18
CA ASP A 3 -12.22 1.88 4.60
C ASP A 3 -11.60 1.25 5.88
N ILE A 4 -10.49 1.80 6.38
CA ILE A 4 -9.79 1.27 7.55
C ILE A 4 -10.03 2.18 8.76
N SER A 5 -10.28 1.58 9.93
CA SER A 5 -10.48 2.35 11.16
C SER A 5 -9.21 3.09 11.59
N SER A 6 -9.37 4.24 12.25
CA SER A 6 -8.24 4.98 12.85
C SER A 6 -7.41 4.11 13.81
N LYS A 7 -8.09 3.24 14.56
CA LYS A 7 -7.47 2.30 15.50
C LYS A 7 -6.58 1.28 14.77
N ASP A 8 -7.05 0.73 13.67
CA ASP A 8 -6.28 -0.28 12.91
C ASP A 8 -5.13 0.35 12.12
N LEU A 9 -5.33 1.55 11.56
CA LEU A 9 -4.23 2.32 10.96
C LEU A 9 -3.14 2.62 11.99
N ARG A 10 -3.51 2.96 13.23
CA ARG A 10 -2.55 3.19 14.30
C ARG A 10 -1.81 1.90 14.69
N LYS A 11 -2.49 0.76 14.74
CA LYS A 11 -1.85 -0.54 14.95
C LYS A 11 -0.81 -0.86 13.88
N ILE A 12 -1.10 -0.58 12.60
CA ILE A 12 -0.16 -0.78 11.49
C ILE A 12 1.13 0.02 11.73
N ILE A 13 1.03 1.30 12.10
CA ILE A 13 2.20 2.14 12.38
C ILE A 13 3.00 1.63 13.59
N VAL A 14 2.31 1.22 14.65
CA VAL A 14 2.97 0.68 15.86
C VAL A 14 3.66 -0.64 15.56
N ASP A 15 3.02 -1.56 14.85
CA ASP A 15 3.62 -2.84 14.46
C ASP A 15 4.86 -2.62 13.56
N ALA A 16 4.76 -1.73 12.58
CA ALA A 16 5.89 -1.39 11.72
C ALA A 16 7.08 -0.83 12.52
N LYS A 17 6.84 0.05 13.50
CA LYS A 17 7.90 0.56 14.40
C LYS A 17 8.55 -0.55 15.22
N ASN A 18 7.76 -1.44 15.78
CA ASN A 18 8.26 -2.57 16.55
C ASN A 18 9.10 -3.52 15.69
N ARG A 19 8.63 -3.86 14.48
CA ARG A 19 9.38 -4.70 13.54
C ARG A 19 10.69 -4.03 13.13
N LYS A 20 10.67 -2.75 12.76
CA LYS A 20 11.89 -2.02 12.41
C LYS A 20 12.92 -2.09 13.54
N ARG A 21 12.50 -1.88 14.79
CA ARG A 21 13.38 -1.97 15.98
C ARG A 21 13.97 -3.37 16.14
N LEU A 22 13.18 -4.41 15.97
CA LEU A 22 13.63 -5.80 16.10
C LEU A 22 14.60 -6.21 14.97
N ARG A 23 14.50 -5.56 13.83
CA ARG A 23 15.33 -5.83 12.66
C ARG A 23 16.70 -5.12 12.63
N THR A 24 17.05 -4.32 13.63
CA THR A 24 18.32 -3.53 13.62
C THR A 24 19.58 -4.38 13.47
N LYS A 25 19.53 -5.66 13.84
CA LYS A 25 20.67 -6.59 13.75
C LYS A 25 20.46 -7.68 12.70
N LEU A 26 19.34 -7.68 11.97
CA LEU A 26 19.04 -8.69 10.97
C LEU A 26 19.53 -8.25 9.59
N SER A 27 19.93 -9.21 8.77
CA SER A 27 20.25 -8.95 7.36
C SER A 27 18.99 -8.64 6.55
N THR A 28 19.18 -8.10 5.33
CA THR A 28 18.06 -7.66 4.48
C THR A 28 17.05 -8.76 4.20
N LEU A 29 17.51 -10.00 3.99
CA LEU A 29 16.63 -11.14 3.65
C LEU A 29 16.29 -12.03 4.85
N GLU A 30 16.87 -11.76 6.00
CA GLU A 30 16.60 -12.55 7.21
C GLU A 30 15.14 -12.37 7.64
N VAL A 31 14.52 -13.50 8.00
CA VAL A 31 13.09 -13.54 8.30
C VAL A 31 12.83 -13.11 9.74
N ASP A 32 11.77 -12.36 9.97
CA ASP A 32 11.33 -11.93 11.29
C ASP A 32 11.02 -13.14 12.18
N LYS A 33 11.35 -13.04 13.45
CA LYS A 33 10.99 -14.06 14.44
C LYS A 33 9.47 -14.29 14.42
N GLY A 34 9.08 -15.58 14.34
CA GLY A 34 7.68 -15.98 14.29
C GLY A 34 7.10 -16.08 12.88
N SER A 35 7.83 -15.59 11.84
CA SER A 35 7.46 -15.77 10.43
C SER A 35 5.96 -15.58 10.14
N PRO A 36 5.36 -14.40 10.41
CA PRO A 36 3.89 -14.23 10.44
C PRO A 36 3.19 -14.53 9.11
N LEU A 37 3.93 -14.55 8.01
CA LEU A 37 3.41 -14.90 6.68
C LEU A 37 3.97 -16.22 6.15
N LYS A 38 4.45 -17.11 7.03
CA LYS A 38 4.92 -18.46 6.60
C LYS A 38 3.82 -19.19 5.85
N GLY A 39 4.14 -19.69 4.66
CA GLY A 39 3.20 -20.38 3.80
C GLY A 39 2.18 -19.48 3.09
N LYS A 40 2.30 -18.15 3.19
CA LYS A 40 1.43 -17.18 2.54
C LYS A 40 2.07 -16.59 1.29
N ILE A 41 1.26 -16.30 0.28
CA ILE A 41 1.68 -15.72 -0.99
C ILE A 41 0.95 -14.38 -1.22
N LEU A 42 1.74 -13.31 -1.44
CA LEU A 42 1.23 -12.06 -1.98
C LEU A 42 1.39 -12.04 -3.50
N ILE A 43 0.27 -11.97 -4.22
CA ILE A 43 0.28 -11.69 -5.65
C ILE A 43 0.40 -10.18 -5.85
N GLN A 44 1.39 -9.75 -6.66
CA GLN A 44 1.62 -8.35 -6.97
C GLN A 44 1.35 -8.12 -8.46
N MET A 45 0.44 -7.22 -8.79
CA MET A 45 0.15 -6.85 -10.17
C MET A 45 0.53 -5.39 -10.43
N PHE A 46 1.34 -5.18 -11.48
CA PHE A 46 1.82 -3.87 -11.90
C PHE A 46 1.43 -3.57 -13.34
N GLU A 47 0.61 -2.55 -13.54
CA GLU A 47 0.28 -2.02 -14.87
C GLU A 47 1.28 -0.96 -15.35
N LYS A 48 2.04 -0.38 -14.44
CA LYS A 48 3.14 0.55 -14.77
C LYS A 48 4.45 0.11 -14.13
N PRO A 49 5.58 0.36 -14.79
CA PRO A 49 6.88 0.10 -14.20
C PRO A 49 7.03 0.77 -12.82
N SER A 50 7.52 0.02 -11.86
CA SER A 50 7.75 0.52 -10.51
C SER A 50 8.82 -0.29 -9.80
N SER A 51 10.05 0.17 -9.80
CA SER A 51 11.16 -0.50 -9.11
C SER A 51 11.01 -0.43 -7.59
N ARG A 52 10.80 0.77 -7.05
CA ARG A 52 10.70 0.98 -5.59
C ARG A 52 9.57 0.18 -4.95
N THR A 53 8.36 0.29 -5.46
CA THR A 53 7.20 -0.43 -4.90
C THR A 53 7.38 -1.94 -5.01
N ARG A 54 7.86 -2.44 -6.17
CA ARG A 54 8.07 -3.87 -6.39
C ARG A 54 9.09 -4.45 -5.41
N ILE A 55 10.23 -3.78 -5.26
CA ILE A 55 11.30 -4.24 -4.38
C ILE A 55 10.87 -4.16 -2.91
N SER A 56 10.22 -3.06 -2.49
CA SER A 56 9.79 -2.91 -1.09
C SER A 56 8.75 -3.93 -0.67
N PHE A 57 7.76 -4.23 -1.52
CA PHE A 57 6.80 -5.29 -1.22
C PHE A 57 7.44 -6.68 -1.23
N TYR A 58 8.32 -6.97 -2.21
CA TYR A 58 9.07 -8.21 -2.24
C TYR A 58 9.85 -8.43 -0.94
N LEU A 59 10.64 -7.44 -0.54
CA LEU A 59 11.44 -7.52 0.69
C LEU A 59 10.56 -7.64 1.94
N ALA A 60 9.49 -6.86 2.03
CA ALA A 60 8.59 -6.92 3.18
C ALA A 60 7.97 -8.30 3.35
N ILE A 61 7.47 -8.90 2.28
CA ILE A 61 6.89 -10.24 2.34
C ILE A 61 7.93 -11.30 2.67
N LYS A 62 9.14 -11.22 2.09
CA LYS A 62 10.25 -12.12 2.42
C LYS A 62 10.65 -12.01 3.89
N GLN A 63 10.78 -10.80 4.41
CA GLN A 63 11.10 -10.55 5.80
C GLN A 63 10.03 -11.09 6.76
N LEU A 64 8.78 -11.12 6.34
CA LEU A 64 7.66 -11.68 7.10
C LEU A 64 7.53 -13.21 6.92
N GLY A 65 8.40 -13.85 6.13
CA GLY A 65 8.42 -15.31 5.92
C GLY A 65 7.49 -15.81 4.81
N GLY A 66 6.89 -14.90 4.03
CA GLY A 66 6.00 -15.24 2.92
C GLY A 66 6.69 -15.32 1.56
N GLY A 67 5.90 -15.67 0.54
CA GLY A 67 6.26 -15.68 -0.86
C GLY A 67 5.60 -14.55 -1.65
N THR A 68 6.16 -14.22 -2.81
CA THR A 68 5.55 -13.26 -3.74
C THR A 68 5.46 -13.84 -5.14
N LEU A 69 4.36 -13.57 -5.83
CA LEU A 69 4.19 -13.80 -7.26
C LEU A 69 3.96 -12.44 -7.91
N THR A 70 4.83 -12.06 -8.85
CA THR A 70 4.70 -10.78 -9.56
C THR A 70 4.17 -11.00 -10.96
N LEU A 71 3.06 -10.35 -11.29
CA LEU A 71 2.42 -10.36 -12.60
C LEU A 71 2.56 -8.99 -13.25
N ARG A 72 2.82 -8.97 -14.55
CA ARG A 72 2.75 -7.77 -15.37
C ARG A 72 1.46 -7.77 -16.16
N SER A 73 0.92 -6.60 -16.47
CA SER A 73 -0.35 -6.48 -17.22
C SER A 73 -0.31 -7.13 -18.60
N ASN A 74 0.85 -7.16 -19.24
CA ASN A 74 1.05 -7.83 -20.54
C ASN A 74 1.15 -9.37 -20.44
N GLU A 75 1.27 -9.91 -19.26
CA GLU A 75 1.28 -11.36 -19.00
C GLU A 75 -0.15 -11.89 -18.72
N LEU A 76 -1.08 -10.96 -18.45
CA LEU A 76 -2.48 -11.26 -18.25
C LEU A 76 -3.25 -10.74 -19.47
N HIS A 77 -3.95 -11.61 -20.16
CA HIS A 77 -4.80 -11.25 -21.31
C HIS A 77 -6.06 -10.50 -20.86
N LEU A 78 -5.90 -9.46 -20.01
CA LEU A 78 -7.00 -8.64 -19.52
C LEU A 78 -7.45 -7.64 -20.58
N GLY A 79 -8.71 -7.70 -20.98
CA GLY A 79 -9.33 -6.74 -21.90
C GLY A 79 -9.66 -7.33 -23.27
N GLN A 80 -9.63 -6.53 -24.34
CA GLN A 80 -10.14 -6.81 -25.69
C GLN A 80 -9.86 -8.25 -26.18
N GLY A 81 -10.85 -9.14 -26.01
CA GLY A 81 -10.78 -10.55 -26.40
C GLY A 81 -10.12 -11.51 -25.40
N GLY A 82 -9.72 -11.03 -24.20
CA GLY A 82 -9.11 -11.83 -23.15
C GLY A 82 -10.03 -12.08 -21.95
N GLU A 83 -9.44 -12.52 -20.84
CA GLU A 83 -10.16 -12.82 -19.61
C GLU A 83 -10.84 -11.58 -19.00
N SER A 84 -12.02 -11.78 -18.43
CA SER A 84 -12.69 -10.75 -17.65
C SER A 84 -11.95 -10.51 -16.31
N ILE A 85 -12.01 -9.27 -15.78
CA ILE A 85 -11.49 -8.99 -14.43
C ILE A 85 -12.14 -9.91 -13.39
N THR A 86 -13.41 -10.24 -13.57
CA THR A 86 -14.16 -11.14 -12.68
C THR A 86 -13.53 -12.52 -12.61
N ASP A 87 -13.23 -13.10 -13.78
CA ASP A 87 -12.67 -14.45 -13.83
C ASP A 87 -11.21 -14.46 -13.35
N THR A 88 -10.41 -13.49 -13.81
CA THR A 88 -9.03 -13.31 -13.32
C THR A 88 -9.00 -13.15 -11.80
N ALA A 89 -9.87 -12.33 -11.20
CA ALA A 89 -9.93 -12.13 -9.75
C ALA A 89 -10.25 -13.43 -9.01
N LYS A 90 -11.19 -14.22 -9.51
CA LYS A 90 -11.54 -15.53 -8.93
C LYS A 90 -10.36 -16.50 -8.99
N VAL A 91 -9.71 -16.60 -10.16
CA VAL A 91 -8.55 -17.49 -10.35
C VAL A 91 -7.40 -17.06 -9.44
N LEU A 92 -7.03 -15.78 -9.41
CA LEU A 92 -5.97 -15.28 -8.54
C LEU A 92 -6.26 -15.51 -7.06
N SER A 93 -7.53 -15.47 -6.67
CA SER A 93 -7.95 -15.77 -5.30
C SER A 93 -7.71 -17.22 -4.88
N THR A 94 -7.51 -18.15 -5.83
CA THR A 94 -7.15 -19.55 -5.51
C THR A 94 -5.64 -19.77 -5.37
N TYR A 95 -4.82 -18.83 -5.87
CA TYR A 95 -3.36 -18.97 -5.88
C TYR A 95 -2.65 -18.19 -4.79
N GLY A 96 -3.29 -17.17 -4.21
CA GLY A 96 -2.65 -16.30 -3.23
C GLY A 96 -3.50 -16.05 -1.99
N ASP A 97 -2.87 -15.48 -0.99
CA ASP A 97 -3.48 -15.09 0.29
C ASP A 97 -3.71 -13.58 0.39
N GLY A 98 -3.20 -12.84 -0.55
CA GLY A 98 -3.38 -11.39 -0.68
C GLY A 98 -3.00 -10.92 -2.08
N PHE A 99 -3.57 -9.80 -2.48
CA PHE A 99 -3.35 -9.21 -3.79
C PHE A 99 -2.94 -7.74 -3.67
N MET A 100 -1.84 -7.34 -4.28
CA MET A 100 -1.42 -5.95 -4.38
C MET A 100 -1.58 -5.49 -5.82
N LEU A 101 -2.33 -4.41 -6.01
CA LEU A 101 -2.56 -3.81 -7.33
C LEU A 101 -1.97 -2.40 -7.41
N ARG A 102 -1.19 -2.15 -8.46
CA ARG A 102 -0.79 -0.83 -8.89
C ARG A 102 -1.31 -0.59 -10.30
N THR A 103 -2.26 0.33 -10.44
CA THR A 103 -3.03 0.57 -11.68
C THR A 103 -3.20 2.06 -11.94
N ASP A 104 -3.45 2.42 -13.19
CA ASP A 104 -3.88 3.75 -13.61
C ASP A 104 -5.40 3.86 -13.82
N SER A 105 -6.15 2.84 -13.42
CA SER A 105 -7.62 2.80 -13.51
C SER A 105 -8.25 2.57 -12.14
N GLU A 106 -8.98 3.57 -11.65
CA GLU A 106 -9.74 3.43 -10.41
C GLU A 106 -10.85 2.38 -10.56
N LYS A 107 -11.46 2.30 -11.73
CA LYS A 107 -12.46 1.27 -12.03
C LYS A 107 -11.89 -0.13 -11.86
N LYS A 108 -10.69 -0.40 -12.39
CA LYS A 108 -10.03 -1.71 -12.19
C LYS A 108 -9.77 -2.00 -10.72
N MET A 109 -9.35 -1.00 -9.95
CA MET A 109 -9.14 -1.16 -8.49
C MET A 109 -10.44 -1.58 -7.81
N GLU A 110 -11.56 -0.93 -8.13
CA GLU A 110 -12.87 -1.26 -7.56
C GLU A 110 -13.40 -2.61 -8.07
N ASP A 111 -13.19 -2.93 -9.34
CA ASP A 111 -13.62 -4.22 -9.91
C ASP A 111 -12.84 -5.38 -9.24
N PHE A 112 -11.52 -5.29 -9.10
CA PHE A 112 -10.75 -6.29 -8.35
C PHE A 112 -11.19 -6.38 -6.90
N LYS A 113 -11.39 -5.25 -6.21
CA LYS A 113 -11.90 -5.21 -4.84
C LYS A 113 -13.22 -5.95 -4.68
N LYS A 114 -14.10 -5.84 -5.68
CA LYS A 114 -15.43 -6.47 -5.69
C LYS A 114 -15.38 -7.99 -5.86
N TYR A 115 -14.47 -8.49 -6.70
CA TYR A 115 -14.49 -9.89 -7.15
C TYR A 115 -13.40 -10.77 -6.50
N LEU A 116 -12.37 -10.20 -5.88
CA LEU A 116 -11.41 -10.94 -5.10
C LEU A 116 -12.03 -11.45 -3.79
N SER A 117 -11.78 -12.71 -3.45
CA SER A 117 -12.10 -13.27 -2.13
C SER A 117 -10.94 -13.17 -1.12
N ILE A 118 -9.78 -12.64 -1.55
CA ILE A 118 -8.59 -12.38 -0.73
C ILE A 118 -8.41 -10.87 -0.52
N PRO A 119 -7.73 -10.44 0.56
CA PRO A 119 -7.47 -9.02 0.80
C PRO A 119 -6.73 -8.33 -0.34
N ILE A 120 -7.16 -7.10 -0.70
CA ILE A 120 -6.48 -6.25 -1.68
C ILE A 120 -5.73 -5.11 -1.02
N ILE A 121 -4.49 -4.86 -1.49
CA ILE A 121 -3.66 -3.73 -1.09
C ILE A 121 -3.53 -2.79 -2.28
N ASN A 122 -3.95 -1.54 -2.11
CA ASN A 122 -3.71 -0.50 -3.10
C ASN A 122 -2.23 -0.07 -3.09
N GLY A 123 -1.46 -0.52 -4.08
CA GLY A 123 -0.05 -0.17 -4.29
C GLY A 123 0.14 1.21 -4.94
N LEU A 124 -0.86 1.73 -5.61
CA LEU A 124 -1.12 3.07 -6.15
C LEU A 124 -2.30 2.98 -7.13
N SER A 125 -3.21 3.92 -7.04
CA SER A 125 -4.25 4.17 -8.03
C SER A 125 -4.30 5.66 -8.42
N PRO A 126 -5.08 6.07 -9.43
CA PRO A 126 -5.22 7.48 -9.80
C PRO A 126 -5.67 8.38 -8.65
N LEU A 127 -6.55 7.88 -7.77
CA LEU A 127 -7.09 8.64 -6.67
C LEU A 127 -6.29 8.54 -5.37
N SER A 128 -5.46 7.51 -5.18
CA SER A 128 -4.82 7.32 -3.88
C SER A 128 -3.51 6.53 -3.92
N HIS A 129 -2.64 6.85 -2.95
CA HIS A 129 -1.40 6.12 -2.67
C HIS A 129 -1.25 5.87 -1.15
N PRO A 130 -2.10 5.00 -0.56
CA PRO A 130 -2.18 4.83 0.89
C PRO A 130 -0.88 4.35 1.52
N THR A 131 -0.15 3.45 0.88
CA THR A 131 1.11 2.90 1.39
C THR A 131 2.20 3.95 1.49
N GLN A 132 2.25 4.93 0.55
CA GLN A 132 3.18 6.06 0.63
C GLN A 132 2.89 6.90 1.87
N VAL A 133 1.65 7.32 2.05
CA VAL A 133 1.28 8.21 3.16
C VAL A 133 1.47 7.54 4.53
N LEU A 134 1.21 6.24 4.66
CA LEU A 134 1.52 5.52 5.90
C LEU A 134 3.04 5.49 6.18
N SER A 135 3.87 5.34 5.14
CA SER A 135 5.32 5.40 5.26
C SER A 135 5.81 6.81 5.65
N ASP A 136 5.18 7.85 5.10
CA ASP A 136 5.48 9.25 5.43
C ASP A 136 5.15 9.55 6.89
N ILE A 137 3.96 9.13 7.36
CA ILE A 137 3.56 9.27 8.76
C ILE A 137 4.53 8.54 9.69
N PHE A 138 4.88 7.30 9.35
CA PHE A 138 5.86 6.52 10.09
C PHE A 138 7.19 7.29 10.21
N THR A 139 7.72 7.79 9.09
CA THR A 139 9.00 8.50 9.02
C THR A 139 8.97 9.80 9.82
N VAL A 140 7.90 10.59 9.67
CA VAL A 140 7.73 11.85 10.41
C VAL A 140 7.68 11.60 11.92
N GLU A 141 6.92 10.61 12.37
CA GLU A 141 6.85 10.27 13.80
C GLU A 141 8.18 9.73 14.33
N GLU A 142 8.92 8.98 13.50
CA GLU A 142 10.24 8.46 13.86
C GLU A 142 11.28 9.57 14.04
N ILE A 143 11.33 10.54 13.11
CA ILE A 143 12.27 11.66 13.14
C ILE A 143 11.88 12.67 14.22
N LYS A 144 10.62 13.05 14.29
CA LYS A 144 10.13 14.08 15.23
C LYS A 144 9.96 13.57 16.65
N LYS A 145 10.01 12.26 16.89
CA LYS A 145 9.77 11.60 18.20
C LYS A 145 8.44 12.02 18.85
N LYS A 146 7.46 12.36 18.03
CA LYS A 146 6.12 12.80 18.44
C LYS A 146 5.07 12.16 17.57
N PRO A 147 3.87 11.85 18.11
CA PRO A 147 2.77 11.38 17.29
C PRO A 147 2.33 12.48 16.30
N ILE A 148 1.96 12.08 15.09
CA ILE A 148 1.60 13.03 14.03
C ILE A 148 0.42 13.94 14.42
N SER A 149 -0.48 13.48 15.28
CA SER A 149 -1.59 14.28 15.82
C SER A 149 -1.17 15.54 16.59
N LYS A 150 0.09 15.59 17.04
CA LYS A 150 0.68 16.77 17.71
C LYS A 150 1.50 17.65 16.76
N LEU A 151 1.45 17.38 15.46
CA LEU A 151 2.21 18.10 14.45
C LEU A 151 1.28 18.89 13.52
N ASN A 152 1.80 20.00 12.97
CA ASN A 152 1.18 20.71 11.87
C ASN A 152 1.91 20.31 10.59
N ILE A 153 1.19 19.75 9.66
CA ILE A 153 1.73 19.30 8.37
C ILE A 153 1.32 20.33 7.31
N CYS A 154 2.24 20.62 6.41
CA CYS A 154 1.97 21.47 5.25
C CYS A 154 2.29 20.71 3.97
N TRP A 155 1.35 20.72 3.03
CA TRP A 155 1.55 20.31 1.66
C TRP A 155 1.74 21.53 0.78
N ILE A 156 2.79 21.56 -0.02
CA ILE A 156 3.02 22.60 -1.02
C ILE A 156 3.30 21.91 -2.35
N GLY A 157 2.43 22.10 -3.33
CA GLY A 157 2.53 21.44 -4.64
C GLY A 157 1.18 21.22 -5.30
N ASP A 158 1.17 20.43 -6.37
CA ASP A 158 -0.01 20.05 -7.13
C ASP A 158 -0.96 19.11 -6.36
N SER A 159 -2.22 19.14 -6.76
CA SER A 159 -3.23 18.17 -6.29
C SER A 159 -3.02 16.83 -7.00
N ASN A 160 -2.67 15.82 -6.22
CA ASN A 160 -2.41 14.48 -6.75
C ASN A 160 -2.88 13.37 -5.78
N ASN A 161 -2.70 12.12 -6.19
CA ASN A 161 -3.14 10.95 -5.41
C ASN A 161 -2.48 10.82 -4.03
N VAL A 162 -1.27 11.37 -3.85
CA VAL A 162 -0.59 11.40 -2.54
C VAL A 162 -1.28 12.41 -1.64
N LEU A 163 -1.59 13.62 -2.15
CA LEU A 163 -2.33 14.63 -1.40
C LEU A 163 -3.72 14.10 -0.99
N ASN A 164 -4.45 13.45 -1.89
CA ASN A 164 -5.75 12.83 -1.56
C ASN A 164 -5.64 11.84 -0.41
N SER A 165 -4.60 11.03 -0.42
CA SER A 165 -4.32 10.08 0.67
C SER A 165 -3.91 10.78 1.96
N LEU A 166 -3.17 11.89 1.87
CA LEU A 166 -2.75 12.67 3.03
C LEU A 166 -3.94 13.39 3.69
N ILE A 167 -4.90 13.88 2.89
CA ILE A 167 -6.16 14.45 3.39
C ILE A 167 -6.95 13.37 4.16
N ALA A 168 -7.12 12.18 3.57
CA ALA A 168 -7.78 11.08 4.27
C ALA A 168 -7.05 10.68 5.57
N ALA A 169 -5.71 10.67 5.54
CA ALA A 169 -4.90 10.37 6.71
C ALA A 169 -5.00 11.45 7.79
N SER A 170 -5.12 12.74 7.42
CA SER A 170 -5.24 13.83 8.40
C SER A 170 -6.48 13.66 9.29
N VAL A 171 -7.59 13.20 8.72
CA VAL A 171 -8.80 12.86 9.46
C VAL A 171 -8.58 11.62 10.36
N LYS A 172 -8.01 10.55 9.79
CA LYS A 172 -7.83 9.27 10.50
C LYS A 172 -6.82 9.35 11.65
N PHE A 173 -5.79 10.17 11.52
CA PHE A 173 -4.74 10.35 12.53
C PHE A 173 -4.87 11.65 13.33
N SER A 174 -5.92 12.45 13.06
CA SER A 174 -6.28 13.68 13.77
C SER A 174 -5.14 14.70 13.82
N PHE A 175 -4.48 14.98 12.67
CA PHE A 175 -3.47 16.03 12.58
C PHE A 175 -3.94 17.20 11.70
N LYS A 176 -3.36 18.36 11.96
CA LYS A 176 -3.62 19.58 11.16
C LYS A 176 -2.86 19.49 9.82
N LEU A 177 -3.60 19.61 8.73
CA LEU A 177 -3.06 19.69 7.37
C LEU A 177 -3.38 21.08 6.79
N ARG A 178 -2.35 21.76 6.30
CA ARG A 178 -2.47 22.98 5.49
C ARG A 178 -2.05 22.66 4.07
N ILE A 179 -2.78 23.15 3.08
CA ILE A 179 -2.53 22.86 1.67
C ILE A 179 -2.31 24.18 0.95
N GLY A 180 -1.17 24.32 0.28
CA GLY A 180 -0.83 25.37 -0.67
C GLY A 180 -0.72 24.74 -2.05
N CYS A 181 -1.77 24.87 -2.87
CA CYS A 181 -1.81 24.40 -4.25
C CYS A 181 -2.04 25.59 -5.18
N PRO A 182 -1.25 25.79 -6.24
CA PRO A 182 -1.52 26.83 -7.24
C PRO A 182 -2.80 26.48 -8.01
N LYS A 183 -3.65 27.48 -8.27
CA LYS A 183 -4.98 27.31 -8.92
C LYS A 183 -4.98 26.41 -10.16
N LYS A 184 -3.95 26.48 -11.00
CA LYS A 184 -3.86 25.65 -12.23
C LYS A 184 -3.55 24.17 -11.98
N PHE A 185 -3.31 23.77 -10.74
CA PHE A 185 -2.96 22.39 -10.34
C PHE A 185 -3.88 21.85 -9.23
N GLU A 186 -5.03 22.52 -9.01
CA GLU A 186 -6.06 22.07 -8.09
C GLU A 186 -6.82 20.84 -8.61
#